data_403ed1bf6c4eb3a7746de18d189a6ffa
#
_entry.id   403ed1bf6c4eb3a7746de18d189a6ffa
#
_cell.length_a   1.000
_cell.length_b   1.000
_cell.length_c   1.000
_cell.angle_alpha   90.00
_cell.angle_beta   90.00
_cell.angle_gamma   90.00
#
_symmetry.space_group_name_H-M   'P 1'
#
loop_
_entity.id
_entity.type
_entity.pdbx_description
1 polymer ?
#
loop_
_entity_poly.entity_id
_entity_poly.type
_entity_poly.pdbx_seq_one_letter_code
_entity_poly.pdbx_strand_id
1 'polypeptide(L)'
;VSGAIFCVRIIARQVKGDSKMGKNEKTKKPKPKYNVWQNTAYMLSVAWDTRRSVPLLVVLLAVCTAGKTTAEMLISPAVLGKLESGAPLSQLLGAIGGFTILLFALTALCYYIDHLTMFGRCGVRLELLKRINTKRTRTAYANLLDEAFRLMYQKGHDACMNNRASGEAFWKSWTDIMTNLIGFGVYLALLSGLNPWLCVLTALTAVVSYFSTRNINEWGYRHREEGAKITRSLHYLRNTAEGREFGKDIRIFGLRQWLTDLYDSALRLNYAFLEKRERAYLTANLIDLALLLVRNGAAYAYLLWLTVTRGLPVSEFLLYFGAASGFAQWVTGLMEQFALLRKQSLDISTIREFLELPEPFRFEEGIPLEKRLDMPYELQLEDVSYRYPGAEKNNIAHMSLTLHTGENLAIVGLNG
;
A
#
# COMPACT_ATOMS: atom_id res chain seq x y z
N VAL A 1 -1.02 -41.94 -9.30
CA VAL A 1 0.26 -42.21 -8.61
C VAL A 1 1.43 -41.53 -9.31
N SER A 2 1.50 -41.54 -10.64
CA SER A 2 2.59 -40.94 -11.41
C SER A 2 2.66 -39.40 -11.32
N GLY A 3 1.54 -38.70 -11.23
CA GLY A 3 1.47 -37.22 -11.17
C GLY A 3 1.95 -36.64 -9.84
N ALA A 4 1.63 -37.27 -8.69
CA ALA A 4 2.02 -36.80 -7.37
C ALA A 4 3.54 -36.98 -7.14
N ILE A 5 4.14 -38.08 -7.60
CA ILE A 5 5.59 -38.36 -7.54
C ILE A 5 6.36 -37.41 -8.46
N PHE A 6 5.80 -37.03 -9.59
CA PHE A 6 6.39 -36.09 -10.55
C PHE A 6 6.39 -34.66 -9.99
N CYS A 7 5.30 -34.17 -9.39
CA CYS A 7 5.24 -32.89 -8.69
C CYS A 7 6.24 -32.85 -7.51
N VAL A 8 6.35 -33.90 -6.71
CA VAL A 8 7.27 -33.99 -5.58
C VAL A 8 8.75 -33.94 -6.04
N ARG A 9 9.11 -34.58 -7.17
CA ARG A 9 10.44 -34.46 -7.75
C ARG A 9 10.77 -33.08 -8.31
N ILE A 10 9.80 -32.36 -8.82
CA ILE A 10 9.97 -30.96 -9.29
C ILE A 10 10.22 -30.06 -8.07
N ILE A 11 9.46 -30.23 -6.98
CA ILE A 11 9.62 -29.43 -5.74
C ILE A 11 10.95 -29.73 -5.05
N ALA A 12 11.33 -30.99 -4.93
CA ALA A 12 12.64 -31.35 -4.38
C ALA A 12 13.81 -30.87 -5.22
N ARG A 13 13.65 -30.76 -6.56
CA ARG A 13 14.63 -30.13 -7.44
C ARG A 13 14.62 -28.60 -7.33
N GLN A 14 13.48 -27.94 -7.18
CA GLN A 14 13.42 -26.50 -6.97
C GLN A 14 14.04 -26.09 -5.61
N VAL A 15 13.83 -26.85 -4.56
CA VAL A 15 14.45 -26.57 -3.24
C VAL A 15 15.97 -26.87 -3.22
N LYS A 16 16.45 -27.86 -4.00
CA LYS A 16 17.89 -28.19 -4.13
C LYS A 16 18.60 -27.55 -5.32
N GLY A 17 17.88 -27.15 -6.37
CA GLY A 17 18.44 -26.73 -7.65
C GLY A 17 18.77 -25.25 -7.79
N ASP A 18 18.19 -24.39 -6.96
CA ASP A 18 18.35 -22.91 -7.08
C ASP A 18 19.59 -22.35 -6.35
N SER A 19 20.49 -23.22 -5.83
CA SER A 19 21.79 -22.79 -5.29
C SER A 19 22.81 -22.35 -6.35
N LYS A 20 22.52 -22.53 -7.65
CA LYS A 20 23.45 -22.23 -8.76
C LYS A 20 22.80 -21.53 -9.94
N MET A 21 21.80 -20.68 -9.71
CA MET A 21 21.29 -19.87 -10.80
C MET A 21 21.83 -18.45 -10.72
N GLY A 22 22.56 -18.12 -11.77
CA GLY A 22 23.43 -17.00 -11.98
C GLY A 22 22.83 -15.63 -11.70
N LYS A 23 23.74 -14.67 -11.62
CA LYS A 23 23.53 -13.23 -11.67
C LYS A 23 22.54 -12.90 -12.80
N ASN A 24 21.24 -12.84 -12.45
CA ASN A 24 20.23 -12.41 -13.37
C ASN A 24 20.49 -10.95 -13.77
N GLU A 25 20.63 -10.72 -15.05
CA GLU A 25 20.48 -9.44 -15.70
C GLU A 25 19.38 -8.63 -15.04
N LYS A 26 19.73 -7.42 -14.64
CA LYS A 26 18.79 -6.41 -14.20
C LYS A 26 17.91 -6.05 -15.39
N THR A 27 16.87 -6.83 -15.65
CA THR A 27 15.80 -6.40 -16.54
C THR A 27 15.23 -5.12 -15.94
N LYS A 28 15.52 -4.00 -16.60
CA LYS A 28 14.95 -2.69 -16.25
C LYS A 28 13.43 -2.85 -16.25
N LYS A 29 12.81 -2.88 -15.08
CA LYS A 29 11.34 -2.87 -15.01
C LYS A 29 10.84 -1.68 -15.82
N PRO A 30 9.84 -1.86 -16.68
CA PRO A 30 9.28 -0.76 -17.45
C PRO A 30 8.86 0.35 -16.48
N LYS A 31 9.18 1.59 -16.85
CA LYS A 31 8.77 2.75 -16.05
C LYS A 31 7.23 2.78 -16.01
N PRO A 32 6.62 3.12 -14.87
CA PRO A 32 5.17 3.22 -14.79
C PRO A 32 4.67 4.25 -15.80
N LYS A 33 3.55 3.96 -16.47
CA LYS A 33 2.95 4.83 -17.49
C LYS A 33 2.54 6.19 -16.92
N TYR A 34 2.14 6.22 -15.64
CA TYR A 34 1.65 7.41 -14.98
C TYR A 34 2.52 7.79 -13.78
N ASN A 35 2.74 9.10 -13.62
CA ASN A 35 3.43 9.66 -12.46
C ASN A 35 2.47 9.86 -11.26
N VAL A 36 3.04 10.18 -10.08
CA VAL A 36 2.26 10.38 -8.84
C VAL A 36 1.19 11.47 -9.00
N TRP A 37 1.51 12.58 -9.67
CA TRP A 37 0.58 13.69 -9.84
C TRP A 37 -0.57 13.36 -10.77
N GLN A 38 -0.30 12.63 -11.86
CA GLN A 38 -1.33 12.14 -12.79
C GLN A 38 -2.27 11.14 -12.10
N ASN A 39 -1.73 10.29 -11.24
CA ASN A 39 -2.54 9.37 -10.45
C ASN A 39 -3.34 10.08 -9.37
N THR A 40 -2.79 11.15 -8.77
CA THR A 40 -3.55 12.00 -7.85
C THR A 40 -4.70 12.70 -8.55
N ALA A 41 -4.48 13.27 -9.73
CA ALA A 41 -5.55 13.88 -10.51
C ALA A 41 -6.64 12.87 -10.90
N TYR A 42 -6.24 11.65 -11.29
CA TYR A 42 -7.18 10.56 -11.58
C TYR A 42 -8.01 10.17 -10.34
N MET A 43 -7.36 9.98 -9.20
CA MET A 43 -8.07 9.64 -7.96
C MET A 43 -9.01 10.77 -7.52
N LEU A 44 -8.60 12.02 -7.71
CA LEU A 44 -9.48 13.17 -7.46
C LEU A 44 -10.69 13.17 -8.40
N SER A 45 -10.54 12.87 -9.69
CA SER A 45 -11.68 12.78 -10.62
C SER A 45 -12.64 11.67 -10.21
N VAL A 46 -12.13 10.48 -9.87
CA VAL A 46 -12.96 9.37 -9.38
C VAL A 46 -13.71 9.76 -8.09
N ALA A 47 -13.03 10.42 -7.15
CA ALA A 47 -13.68 10.90 -5.93
C ALA A 47 -14.73 11.97 -6.22
N TRP A 48 -14.47 12.87 -7.18
CA TRP A 48 -15.42 13.91 -7.56
C TRP A 48 -16.72 13.33 -8.14
N ASP A 49 -16.60 12.28 -8.94
CA ASP A 49 -17.74 11.59 -9.54
C ASP A 49 -18.53 10.77 -8.50
N THR A 50 -17.84 10.18 -7.50
CA THR A 50 -18.43 9.22 -6.58
C THR A 50 -18.81 9.85 -5.24
N ARG A 51 -17.89 10.61 -4.62
CA ARG A 51 -18.01 11.23 -3.28
C ARG A 51 -17.21 12.53 -3.21
N ARG A 52 -17.81 13.63 -3.66
CA ARG A 52 -17.18 14.96 -3.68
C ARG A 52 -16.68 15.46 -2.33
N SER A 53 -17.24 14.94 -1.23
CA SER A 53 -16.81 15.31 0.13
C SER A 53 -15.42 14.80 0.51
N VAL A 54 -14.89 13.73 -0.13
CA VAL A 54 -13.63 13.10 0.29
C VAL A 54 -12.44 14.06 0.24
N PRO A 55 -12.15 14.77 -0.84
CA PRO A 55 -11.01 15.70 -0.87
C PRO A 55 -11.12 16.80 0.19
N LEU A 56 -12.33 17.34 0.41
CA LEU A 56 -12.57 18.36 1.43
C LEU A 56 -12.35 17.82 2.84
N LEU A 57 -12.89 16.63 3.14
CA LEU A 57 -12.74 15.98 4.44
C LEU A 57 -11.27 15.60 4.74
N VAL A 58 -10.50 15.21 3.72
CA VAL A 58 -9.06 14.96 3.84
C VAL A 58 -8.31 16.21 4.31
N VAL A 59 -8.58 17.37 3.68
CA VAL A 59 -7.99 18.65 4.07
C VAL A 59 -8.44 19.06 5.47
N LEU A 60 -9.74 18.96 5.76
CA LEU A 60 -10.29 19.33 7.06
C LEU A 60 -9.70 18.46 8.20
N LEU A 61 -9.58 17.16 7.96
CA LEU A 61 -8.97 16.23 8.90
C LEU A 61 -7.50 16.59 9.15
N ALA A 62 -6.75 16.92 8.11
CA ALA A 62 -5.36 17.33 8.23
C ALA A 62 -5.20 18.60 9.09
N VAL A 63 -6.04 19.62 8.85
CA VAL A 63 -6.04 20.86 9.64
C VAL A 63 -6.41 20.58 11.09
N CYS A 64 -7.48 19.82 11.36
CA CYS A 64 -7.89 19.46 12.70
C CYS A 64 -6.82 18.67 13.45
N THR A 65 -6.19 17.71 12.79
CA THR A 65 -5.13 16.88 13.40
C THR A 65 -3.89 17.71 13.73
N ALA A 66 -3.43 18.55 12.81
CA ALA A 66 -2.32 19.46 13.05
C ALA A 66 -2.64 20.48 14.17
N GLY A 67 -3.86 21.03 14.17
CA GLY A 67 -4.34 21.92 15.22
C GLY A 67 -4.38 21.25 16.60
N LYS A 68 -4.86 20.01 16.67
CA LYS A 68 -4.85 19.20 17.88
C LYS A 68 -3.42 19.02 18.43
N THR A 69 -2.49 18.56 17.59
CA THR A 69 -1.09 18.33 17.99
C THR A 69 -0.41 19.64 18.42
N THR A 70 -0.70 20.76 17.76
CA THR A 70 -0.21 22.08 18.18
C THR A 70 -0.79 22.50 19.51
N ALA A 71 -2.08 22.29 19.76
CA ALA A 71 -2.70 22.58 21.05
C ALA A 71 -2.10 21.73 22.19
N GLU A 72 -1.86 20.43 21.93
CA GLU A 72 -1.18 19.53 22.89
C GLU A 72 0.21 20.04 23.27
N MET A 73 0.98 20.55 22.31
CA MET A 73 2.31 21.12 22.59
C MET A 73 2.23 22.41 23.44
N LEU A 74 1.20 23.23 23.23
CA LEU A 74 1.07 24.54 23.91
C LEU A 74 0.58 24.46 25.36
N ILE A 75 0.01 23.35 25.83
CA ILE A 75 -0.56 23.22 27.18
C ILE A 75 0.49 23.46 28.24
N SER A 76 1.60 22.70 28.21
CA SER A 76 2.62 22.78 29.26
C SER A 76 3.25 24.17 29.35
N PRO A 77 3.66 24.83 28.26
CA PRO A 77 4.15 26.20 28.26
C PRO A 77 3.13 27.21 28.80
N ALA A 78 1.86 27.09 28.39
CA ALA A 78 0.82 28.03 28.81
C ALA A 78 0.47 27.92 30.28
N VAL A 79 0.42 26.72 30.84
CA VAL A 79 0.18 26.49 32.27
C VAL A 79 1.37 26.98 33.11
N LEU A 80 2.59 26.64 32.66
CA LEU A 80 3.80 27.04 33.40
C LEU A 80 4.04 28.54 33.32
N GLY A 81 3.76 29.22 32.23
CA GLY A 81 3.85 30.67 32.12
C GLY A 81 2.93 31.42 33.08
N LYS A 82 1.72 30.87 33.34
CA LYS A 82 0.84 31.40 34.39
C LYS A 82 1.37 31.16 35.78
N LEU A 83 2.00 30.02 36.04
CA LEU A 83 2.62 29.72 37.33
C LEU A 83 3.82 30.66 37.58
N GLU A 84 4.67 30.88 36.60
CA GLU A 84 5.81 31.80 36.67
C GLU A 84 5.39 33.26 36.90
N SER A 85 4.24 33.67 36.35
CA SER A 85 3.69 35.00 36.57
C SER A 85 2.99 35.19 37.94
N GLY A 86 2.98 34.14 38.81
CA GLY A 86 2.32 34.19 40.10
C GLY A 86 0.80 34.28 40.04
N ALA A 87 0.18 33.78 38.99
CA ALA A 87 -1.26 33.82 38.79
C ALA A 87 -2.02 33.06 39.89
N PRO A 88 -3.20 33.54 40.32
CA PRO A 88 -3.99 32.88 41.35
C PRO A 88 -4.46 31.48 40.84
N LEU A 89 -4.67 30.57 41.81
CA LEU A 89 -5.06 29.18 41.56
C LEU A 89 -6.29 29.06 40.65
N SER A 90 -7.25 29.99 40.78
CA SER A 90 -8.44 30.02 39.92
C SER A 90 -8.14 30.21 38.44
N GLN A 91 -7.16 31.04 38.11
CA GLN A 91 -6.73 31.24 36.70
C GLN A 91 -5.94 30.05 36.17
N LEU A 92 -5.18 29.37 37.03
CA LEU A 92 -4.46 28.15 36.65
C LEU A 92 -5.42 27.01 36.36
N LEU A 93 -6.40 26.78 37.26
CA LEU A 93 -7.46 25.79 37.05
C LEU A 93 -8.32 26.13 35.83
N GLY A 94 -8.61 27.41 35.61
CA GLY A 94 -9.31 27.86 34.39
C GLY A 94 -8.55 27.58 33.11
N ALA A 95 -7.23 27.76 33.10
CA ALA A 95 -6.40 27.43 31.95
C ALA A 95 -6.38 25.91 31.67
N ILE A 96 -6.14 25.10 32.71
CA ILE A 96 -6.14 23.64 32.59
C ILE A 96 -7.50 23.14 32.08
N GLY A 97 -8.59 23.62 32.70
CA GLY A 97 -9.95 23.28 32.29
C GLY A 97 -10.24 23.69 30.85
N GLY A 98 -9.85 24.91 30.45
CA GLY A 98 -10.01 25.42 29.10
C GLY A 98 -9.26 24.57 28.04
N PHE A 99 -7.98 24.24 28.28
CA PHE A 99 -7.22 23.36 27.42
C PHE A 99 -7.79 21.94 27.38
N THR A 100 -8.24 21.41 28.48
CA THR A 100 -8.86 20.07 28.54
C THR A 100 -10.11 20.01 27.68
N ILE A 101 -10.99 21.01 27.79
CA ILE A 101 -12.22 21.12 27.00
C ILE A 101 -11.86 21.29 25.51
N LEU A 102 -10.89 22.15 25.19
CA LEU A 102 -10.42 22.37 23.83
C LEU A 102 -9.88 21.07 23.21
N LEU A 103 -9.02 20.33 23.91
CA LEU A 103 -8.47 19.07 23.43
C LEU A 103 -9.54 18.00 23.28
N PHE A 104 -10.47 17.93 24.22
CA PHE A 104 -11.61 17.02 24.10
C PHE A 104 -12.43 17.33 22.84
N ALA A 105 -12.77 18.60 22.62
CA ALA A 105 -13.52 19.05 21.47
C ALA A 105 -12.76 18.76 20.14
N LEU A 106 -11.47 19.12 20.09
CA LEU A 106 -10.63 18.83 18.89
C LEU A 106 -10.49 17.33 18.64
N THR A 107 -10.30 16.55 19.69
CA THR A 107 -10.19 15.09 19.57
C THR A 107 -11.49 14.47 19.06
N ALA A 108 -12.63 14.86 19.64
CA ALA A 108 -13.95 14.41 19.20
C ALA A 108 -14.21 14.80 17.73
N LEU A 109 -13.85 16.05 17.37
CA LEU A 109 -13.98 16.53 16.00
C LEU A 109 -13.09 15.75 15.03
N CYS A 110 -11.83 15.49 15.38
CA CYS A 110 -10.93 14.66 14.57
C CYS A 110 -11.49 13.26 14.34
N TYR A 111 -11.97 12.58 15.39
CA TYR A 111 -12.58 11.26 15.27
C TYR A 111 -13.83 11.28 14.38
N TYR A 112 -14.68 12.28 14.55
CA TYR A 112 -15.89 12.41 13.73
C TYR A 112 -15.54 12.60 12.24
N ILE A 113 -14.60 13.50 11.94
CA ILE A 113 -14.17 13.76 10.56
C ILE A 113 -13.45 12.53 9.97
N ASP A 114 -12.58 11.85 10.74
CA ASP A 114 -11.90 10.64 10.26
C ASP A 114 -12.90 9.54 9.92
N HIS A 115 -13.94 9.37 10.75
CA HIS A 115 -15.00 8.40 10.50
C HIS A 115 -15.77 8.71 9.22
N LEU A 116 -16.17 9.96 9.02
CA LEU A 116 -16.81 10.40 7.76
C LEU A 116 -15.88 10.21 6.56
N THR A 117 -14.61 10.54 6.71
CA THR A 117 -13.59 10.39 5.66
C THR A 117 -13.37 8.92 5.31
N MET A 118 -13.38 8.03 6.31
CA MET A 118 -13.23 6.58 6.09
C MET A 118 -14.36 6.02 5.22
N PHE A 119 -15.62 6.37 5.48
CA PHE A 119 -16.74 5.95 4.62
C PHE A 119 -16.61 6.49 3.21
N GLY A 120 -16.19 7.75 3.06
CA GLY A 120 -15.96 8.36 1.75
C GLY A 120 -14.86 7.64 0.96
N ARG A 121 -13.71 7.39 1.59
CA ARG A 121 -12.57 6.66 1.00
C ARG A 121 -12.96 5.25 0.58
N CYS A 122 -13.72 4.55 1.43
CA CYS A 122 -14.26 3.23 1.12
C CYS A 122 -15.16 3.27 -0.12
N GLY A 123 -16.03 4.28 -0.24
CA GLY A 123 -16.88 4.48 -1.41
C GLY A 123 -16.08 4.64 -2.71
N VAL A 124 -15.02 5.46 -2.70
CA VAL A 124 -14.12 5.63 -3.87
C VAL A 124 -13.42 4.31 -4.23
N ARG A 125 -12.91 3.58 -3.22
CA ARG A 125 -12.30 2.26 -3.42
C ARG A 125 -13.27 1.25 -4.05
N LEU A 126 -14.51 1.20 -3.57
CA LEU A 126 -15.54 0.31 -4.10
C LEU A 126 -15.92 0.67 -5.54
N GLU A 127 -15.95 1.94 -5.89
CA GLU A 127 -16.16 2.37 -7.28
C GLU A 127 -15.01 1.91 -8.19
N LEU A 128 -13.75 2.03 -7.75
CA LEU A 128 -12.61 1.48 -8.50
C LEU A 128 -12.75 -0.04 -8.69
N LEU A 129 -13.10 -0.76 -7.63
CA LEU A 129 -13.32 -2.22 -7.67
C LEU A 129 -14.46 -2.58 -8.62
N LYS A 130 -15.55 -1.81 -8.61
CA LYS A 130 -16.66 -1.96 -9.56
C LYS A 130 -16.18 -1.77 -11.00
N ARG A 131 -15.41 -0.72 -11.30
CA ARG A 131 -14.84 -0.47 -12.64
C ARG A 131 -13.96 -1.62 -13.11
N ILE A 132 -13.07 -2.15 -12.23
CA ILE A 132 -12.21 -3.30 -12.50
C ILE A 132 -13.04 -4.55 -12.81
N ASN A 133 -14.04 -4.86 -11.98
CA ASN A 133 -14.89 -6.03 -12.19
C ASN A 133 -15.77 -5.90 -13.44
N THR A 134 -16.31 -4.70 -13.71
CA THR A 134 -17.09 -4.43 -14.92
C THR A 134 -16.24 -4.64 -16.17
N LYS A 135 -14.98 -4.15 -16.18
CA LYS A 135 -14.04 -4.39 -17.27
C LYS A 135 -13.82 -5.88 -17.50
N ARG A 136 -13.58 -6.66 -16.42
CA ARG A 136 -13.40 -8.11 -16.52
C ARG A 136 -14.63 -8.83 -17.06
N THR A 137 -15.83 -8.45 -16.65
CA THR A 137 -17.07 -9.11 -17.10
C THR A 137 -17.48 -8.77 -18.52
N ARG A 138 -17.06 -7.60 -19.02
CA ARG A 138 -17.39 -7.10 -20.34
C ARG A 138 -16.28 -7.30 -21.38
N THR A 139 -15.12 -7.79 -20.96
CA THR A 139 -13.98 -8.00 -21.87
C THR A 139 -14.22 -9.17 -22.82
N ALA A 140 -13.56 -9.16 -23.96
CA ALA A 140 -13.56 -10.26 -24.91
C ALA A 140 -12.97 -11.53 -24.28
N TYR A 141 -13.50 -12.70 -24.67
CA TYR A 141 -13.04 -13.98 -24.17
C TYR A 141 -11.53 -14.23 -24.41
N ALA A 142 -10.99 -13.75 -25.52
CA ALA A 142 -9.56 -13.80 -25.80
C ALA A 142 -8.70 -13.15 -24.69
N ASN A 143 -9.13 -12.02 -24.14
CA ASN A 143 -8.44 -11.36 -23.04
C ASN A 143 -8.49 -12.20 -21.75
N LEU A 144 -9.57 -12.95 -21.49
CA LEU A 144 -9.66 -13.84 -20.32
C LEU A 144 -8.69 -15.02 -20.39
N LEU A 145 -8.28 -15.43 -21.58
CA LEU A 145 -7.27 -16.47 -21.82
C LEU A 145 -5.85 -15.93 -21.68
N ASP A 146 -5.65 -14.62 -21.83
CA ASP A 146 -4.33 -13.99 -21.73
C ASP A 146 -3.85 -13.94 -20.28
N GLU A 147 -2.66 -14.48 -20.03
CA GLU A 147 -2.02 -14.50 -18.71
C GLU A 147 -1.67 -13.08 -18.23
N ALA A 148 -1.25 -12.19 -19.13
CA ALA A 148 -0.92 -10.81 -18.81
C ALA A 148 -2.17 -10.06 -18.34
N PHE A 149 -3.30 -10.23 -19.02
CA PHE A 149 -4.59 -9.67 -18.61
C PHE A 149 -4.99 -10.15 -17.20
N ARG A 150 -4.93 -11.48 -16.96
CA ARG A 150 -5.27 -12.06 -15.66
C ARG A 150 -4.37 -11.52 -14.54
N LEU A 151 -3.08 -11.40 -14.79
CA LEU A 151 -2.13 -10.86 -13.82
C LEU A 151 -2.40 -9.38 -13.51
N MET A 152 -2.71 -8.57 -14.52
CA MET A 152 -3.05 -7.16 -14.34
C MET A 152 -4.37 -6.99 -13.59
N TYR A 153 -5.39 -7.80 -13.93
CA TYR A 153 -6.63 -7.85 -13.18
C TYR A 153 -6.40 -8.17 -11.70
N GLN A 154 -5.64 -9.24 -11.40
CA GLN A 154 -5.35 -9.64 -10.02
C GLN A 154 -4.66 -8.52 -9.24
N LYS A 155 -3.62 -7.90 -9.81
CA LYS A 155 -2.92 -6.78 -9.17
C LYS A 155 -3.83 -5.58 -8.92
N GLY A 156 -4.66 -5.20 -9.89
CA GLY A 156 -5.61 -4.10 -9.76
C GLY A 156 -6.69 -4.40 -8.71
N HIS A 157 -7.21 -5.63 -8.71
CA HIS A 157 -8.18 -6.09 -7.73
C HIS A 157 -7.60 -6.10 -6.31
N ASP A 158 -6.39 -6.66 -6.11
CA ASP A 158 -5.72 -6.71 -4.82
C ASP A 158 -5.44 -5.31 -4.27
N ALA A 159 -5.14 -4.34 -5.16
CA ALA A 159 -4.97 -2.94 -4.80
C ALA A 159 -6.25 -2.26 -4.28
N CYS A 160 -7.42 -2.91 -4.42
CA CYS A 160 -8.73 -2.42 -3.95
C CYS A 160 -9.42 -3.35 -2.95
N MET A 161 -8.81 -4.49 -2.53
CA MET A 161 -9.49 -5.52 -1.74
C MET A 161 -9.86 -5.13 -0.31
N ASN A 162 -9.08 -4.28 0.33
CA ASN A 162 -9.27 -3.94 1.74
C ASN A 162 -8.89 -2.49 2.04
N ASN A 163 -9.19 -2.03 3.26
CA ASN A 163 -8.96 -0.65 3.69
C ASN A 163 -7.47 -0.25 3.82
N ARG A 164 -6.55 -1.22 3.79
CA ARG A 164 -5.11 -0.97 3.78
C ARG A 164 -4.50 -1.00 2.37
N ALA A 165 -5.30 -1.43 1.40
CA ALA A 165 -4.89 -1.48 0.01
C ALA A 165 -4.80 -0.07 -0.60
N SER A 166 -4.00 0.07 -1.66
CA SER A 166 -3.63 1.36 -2.25
C SER A 166 -4.82 2.20 -2.69
N GLY A 167 -5.94 1.60 -3.09
CA GLY A 167 -7.16 2.32 -3.49
C GLY A 167 -7.78 3.18 -2.39
N GLU A 168 -7.61 2.80 -1.11
CA GLU A 168 -8.06 3.59 0.03
C GLU A 168 -6.90 4.27 0.76
N ALA A 169 -5.78 3.54 0.98
CA ALA A 169 -4.62 4.05 1.70
C ALA A 169 -4.00 5.29 1.04
N PHE A 170 -4.19 5.48 -0.26
CA PHE A 170 -3.79 6.67 -1.00
C PHE A 170 -4.33 7.98 -0.40
N TRP A 171 -5.59 7.99 0.01
CA TRP A 171 -6.23 9.15 0.64
C TRP A 171 -5.68 9.41 2.04
N LYS A 172 -5.41 8.33 2.79
CA LYS A 172 -4.78 8.45 4.10
C LYS A 172 -3.39 9.06 3.99
N SER A 173 -2.57 8.59 3.04
CA SER A 173 -1.24 9.18 2.81
C SER A 173 -1.31 10.66 2.44
N TRP A 174 -2.31 11.11 1.68
CA TRP A 174 -2.51 12.53 1.42
C TRP A 174 -2.92 13.30 2.68
N THR A 175 -3.82 12.75 3.52
CA THR A 175 -4.15 13.35 4.82
C THR A 175 -2.90 13.54 5.67
N ASP A 176 -2.08 12.49 5.79
CA ASP A 176 -0.86 12.51 6.59
C ASP A 176 0.19 13.48 6.03
N ILE A 177 0.34 13.58 4.70
CA ILE A 177 1.22 14.56 4.05
C ILE A 177 0.79 15.99 4.39
N MET A 178 -0.50 16.29 4.25
CA MET A 178 -1.04 17.62 4.56
C MET A 178 -0.88 17.95 6.05
N THR A 179 -1.17 16.99 6.93
CA THR A 179 -0.98 17.14 8.38
C THR A 179 0.48 17.44 8.71
N ASN A 180 1.40 16.65 8.16
CA ASN A 180 2.84 16.85 8.39
C ASN A 180 3.33 18.18 7.80
N LEU A 181 2.80 18.62 6.66
CA LEU A 181 3.16 19.90 6.04
C LEU A 181 2.70 21.09 6.89
N ILE A 182 1.47 21.05 7.41
CA ILE A 182 0.93 22.07 8.30
C ILE A 182 1.74 22.09 9.59
N GLY A 183 1.96 20.94 10.23
CA GLY A 183 2.78 20.81 11.43
C GLY A 183 4.20 21.32 11.22
N PHE A 184 4.85 20.94 10.11
CA PHE A 184 6.15 21.46 9.74
C PHE A 184 6.17 22.99 9.66
N GLY A 185 5.17 23.60 9.02
CA GLY A 185 5.06 25.07 8.90
C GLY A 185 4.91 25.76 10.27
N VAL A 186 4.04 25.23 11.14
CA VAL A 186 3.83 25.78 12.50
C VAL A 186 5.11 25.69 13.34
N TYR A 187 5.75 24.51 13.37
CA TYR A 187 6.96 24.31 14.16
C TYR A 187 8.17 25.10 13.59
N LEU A 188 8.25 25.23 12.27
CA LEU A 188 9.26 26.08 11.62
C LEU A 188 9.08 27.55 12.03
N ALA A 189 7.85 28.04 12.02
CA ALA A 189 7.55 29.42 12.45
C ALA A 189 7.94 29.66 13.92
N LEU A 190 7.66 28.72 14.81
CA LEU A 190 8.03 28.78 16.22
C LEU A 190 9.56 28.79 16.42
N LEU A 191 10.27 27.86 15.76
CA LEU A 191 11.72 27.74 15.90
C LEU A 191 12.50 28.88 15.24
N SER A 192 12.01 29.42 14.13
CA SER A 192 12.65 30.54 13.43
C SER A 192 12.70 31.82 14.25
N GLY A 193 11.72 32.01 15.16
CA GLY A 193 11.70 33.13 16.09
C GLY A 193 12.80 33.07 17.17
N LEU A 194 13.36 31.90 17.45
CA LEU A 194 14.41 31.73 18.46
C LEU A 194 15.82 31.76 17.85
N ASN A 195 16.12 30.79 16.99
CA ASN A 195 17.41 30.68 16.32
C ASN A 195 17.32 29.79 15.06
N PRO A 196 17.61 30.32 13.89
CA PRO A 196 17.59 29.57 12.63
C PRO A 196 18.55 28.37 12.62
N TRP A 197 19.62 28.39 13.43
CA TRP A 197 20.56 27.27 13.54
C TRP A 197 19.92 25.99 14.09
N LEU A 198 18.98 26.08 15.02
CA LEU A 198 18.23 24.92 15.51
C LEU A 198 17.38 24.30 14.40
N CYS A 199 16.78 25.09 13.53
CA CYS A 199 16.04 24.59 12.37
C CYS A 199 16.96 23.81 11.41
N VAL A 200 18.17 24.33 11.16
CA VAL A 200 19.14 23.65 10.30
C VAL A 200 19.59 22.33 10.91
N LEU A 201 19.92 22.31 12.22
CA LEU A 201 20.33 21.09 12.93
C LEU A 201 19.24 20.02 12.90
N THR A 202 17.99 20.40 13.22
CA THR A 202 16.85 19.47 13.23
C THR A 202 16.51 18.96 11.84
N ALA A 203 16.57 19.81 10.81
CA ALA A 203 16.37 19.40 9.43
C ALA A 203 17.48 18.44 8.95
N LEU A 204 18.75 18.74 9.26
CA LEU A 204 19.88 17.90 8.88
C LEU A 204 19.77 16.49 9.50
N THR A 205 19.49 16.42 10.82
CA THR A 205 19.31 15.12 11.50
C THR A 205 18.13 14.33 10.95
N ALA A 206 17.02 14.98 10.60
CA ALA A 206 15.88 14.33 9.97
C ALA A 206 16.20 13.78 8.57
N VAL A 207 16.97 14.51 7.77
CA VAL A 207 17.44 14.05 6.45
C VAL A 207 18.35 12.82 6.60
N VAL A 208 19.30 12.83 7.53
CA VAL A 208 20.18 11.68 7.78
C VAL A 208 19.38 10.46 8.24
N SER A 209 18.43 10.64 9.16
CA SER A 209 17.50 9.59 9.61
C SER A 209 16.73 8.99 8.44
N TYR A 210 16.20 9.82 7.54
CA TYR A 210 15.52 9.35 6.34
C TYR A 210 16.39 8.48 5.45
N PHE A 211 17.65 8.89 5.19
CA PHE A 211 18.56 8.08 4.36
C PHE A 211 18.90 6.75 5.04
N SER A 212 19.01 6.70 6.37
CA SER A 212 19.18 5.47 7.13
C SER A 212 17.99 4.53 6.92
N THR A 213 16.77 5.01 7.14
CA THR A 213 15.53 4.25 6.94
C THR A 213 15.34 3.83 5.48
N ARG A 214 15.69 4.68 4.52
CA ARG A 214 15.63 4.36 3.10
C ARG A 214 16.50 3.16 2.74
N ASN A 215 17.73 3.09 3.25
CA ASN A 215 18.65 1.98 2.98
C ASN A 215 18.06 0.63 3.42
N ILE A 216 17.30 0.62 4.50
CA ILE A 216 16.63 -0.59 5.00
C ILE A 216 15.45 -0.95 4.11
N ASN A 217 14.62 0.03 3.74
CA ASN A 217 13.51 -0.21 2.83
C ASN A 217 14.02 -0.75 1.47
N GLU A 218 15.19 -0.28 0.99
CA GLU A 218 15.85 -0.85 -0.17
C GLU A 218 16.34 -2.27 0.07
N TRP A 219 16.84 -2.59 1.27
CA TRP A 219 17.20 -3.96 1.63
C TRP A 219 15.99 -4.89 1.56
N GLY A 220 14.86 -4.50 2.16
CA GLY A 220 13.61 -5.23 2.09
C GLY A 220 13.12 -5.44 0.65
N TYR A 221 13.28 -4.43 -0.20
CA TYR A 221 12.93 -4.52 -1.62
C TYR A 221 13.84 -5.51 -2.38
N ARG A 222 15.16 -5.46 -2.15
CA ARG A 222 16.12 -6.36 -2.80
C ARG A 222 15.89 -7.83 -2.45
N HIS A 223 15.48 -8.11 -1.20
CA HIS A 223 15.25 -9.49 -0.70
C HIS A 223 13.77 -9.92 -0.78
N ARG A 224 12.89 -9.09 -1.39
CA ARG A 224 11.45 -9.37 -1.48
C ARG A 224 11.14 -10.69 -2.19
N GLU A 225 11.89 -11.03 -3.24
CA GLU A 225 11.68 -12.26 -4.00
C GLU A 225 12.09 -13.50 -3.19
N GLU A 226 13.18 -13.40 -2.41
CA GLU A 226 13.63 -14.45 -1.50
C GLU A 226 12.56 -14.72 -0.43
N GLY A 227 12.08 -13.67 0.25
CA GLY A 227 11.00 -13.77 1.22
C GLY A 227 9.70 -14.31 0.64
N ALA A 228 9.32 -13.87 -0.57
CA ALA A 228 8.12 -14.34 -1.24
C ALA A 228 8.20 -15.82 -1.64
N LYS A 229 9.37 -16.33 -2.02
CA LYS A 229 9.60 -17.76 -2.30
C LYS A 229 9.41 -18.59 -1.04
N ILE A 230 10.03 -18.19 0.07
CA ILE A 230 9.93 -18.89 1.37
C ILE A 230 8.47 -18.91 1.85
N THR A 231 7.79 -17.77 1.81
CA THR A 231 6.39 -17.66 2.23
C THR A 231 5.47 -18.51 1.35
N ARG A 232 5.68 -18.55 0.04
CA ARG A 232 4.93 -19.38 -0.89
C ARG A 232 5.11 -20.88 -0.60
N SER A 233 6.33 -21.29 -0.31
CA SER A 233 6.64 -22.68 0.08
C SER A 233 5.90 -23.08 1.35
N LEU A 234 5.92 -22.25 2.38
CA LEU A 234 5.19 -22.47 3.63
C LEU A 234 3.69 -22.56 3.42
N HIS A 235 3.10 -21.64 2.63
CA HIS A 235 1.68 -21.66 2.30
C HIS A 235 1.28 -22.92 1.54
N TYR A 236 2.10 -23.33 0.57
CA TYR A 236 1.84 -24.56 -0.19
C TYR A 236 1.83 -25.81 0.71
N LEU A 237 2.86 -25.94 1.56
CA LEU A 237 2.96 -27.07 2.48
C LEU A 237 1.80 -27.10 3.48
N ARG A 238 1.43 -25.95 4.00
CA ARG A 238 0.27 -25.80 4.89
C ARG A 238 -1.04 -26.19 4.19
N ASN A 239 -1.30 -25.60 3.02
CA ASN A 239 -2.52 -25.90 2.26
C ASN A 239 -2.60 -27.37 1.86
N THR A 240 -1.46 -28.00 1.54
CA THR A 240 -1.42 -29.44 1.25
C THR A 240 -1.71 -30.29 2.50
N ALA A 241 -1.18 -29.90 3.66
CA ALA A 241 -1.43 -30.63 4.91
C ALA A 241 -2.86 -30.46 5.42
N GLU A 242 -3.47 -29.28 5.25
CA GLU A 242 -4.84 -28.96 5.67
C GLU A 242 -5.90 -29.37 4.63
N GLY A 243 -5.48 -29.59 3.38
CA GLY A 243 -6.39 -29.88 2.26
C GLY A 243 -7.07 -31.25 2.39
N ARG A 244 -8.42 -31.25 2.32
CA ARG A 244 -9.23 -32.49 2.34
C ARG A 244 -8.84 -33.47 1.21
N GLU A 245 -8.42 -32.94 0.08
CA GLU A 245 -8.06 -33.69 -1.13
C GLU A 245 -6.89 -34.64 -0.86
N PHE A 246 -5.90 -34.18 -0.07
CA PHE A 246 -4.68 -34.94 0.23
C PHE A 246 -4.79 -35.79 1.52
N GLY A 247 -5.87 -35.63 2.29
CA GLY A 247 -6.02 -36.25 3.60
C GLY A 247 -6.00 -37.79 3.57
N LYS A 248 -6.50 -38.42 2.51
CA LYS A 248 -6.44 -39.87 2.30
C LYS A 248 -5.03 -40.33 1.96
N ASP A 249 -4.37 -39.65 1.04
CA ASP A 249 -3.02 -40.00 0.57
C ASP A 249 -1.99 -39.85 1.69
N ILE A 250 -2.08 -38.78 2.47
CA ILE A 250 -1.20 -38.54 3.63
C ILE A 250 -1.31 -39.70 4.64
N ARG A 251 -2.50 -40.25 4.88
CA ARG A 251 -2.74 -41.34 5.81
C ARG A 251 -2.30 -42.69 5.24
N ILE A 252 -2.67 -43.00 4.00
CA ILE A 252 -2.38 -44.27 3.34
C ILE A 252 -0.88 -44.44 3.13
N PHE A 253 -0.19 -43.40 2.72
CA PHE A 253 1.25 -43.44 2.44
C PHE A 253 2.11 -43.05 3.64
N GLY A 254 1.54 -42.75 4.82
CA GLY A 254 2.30 -42.39 6.03
C GLY A 254 3.12 -41.10 5.87
N LEU A 255 2.68 -40.14 5.04
CA LEU A 255 3.45 -38.95 4.67
C LEU A 255 3.51 -37.87 5.77
N ARG A 256 2.88 -38.10 6.91
CA ARG A 256 2.78 -37.10 7.99
C ARG A 256 4.17 -36.63 8.45
N GLN A 257 5.07 -37.56 8.79
CA GLN A 257 6.40 -37.21 9.30
C GLN A 257 7.21 -36.46 8.25
N TRP A 258 7.20 -36.93 7.02
CA TRP A 258 7.89 -36.28 5.90
C TRP A 258 7.39 -34.85 5.65
N LEU A 259 6.06 -34.61 5.68
CA LEU A 259 5.49 -33.26 5.56
C LEU A 259 5.90 -32.36 6.73
N THR A 260 5.94 -32.88 7.95
CA THR A 260 6.41 -32.16 9.14
C THR A 260 7.85 -31.75 8.98
N ASP A 261 8.75 -32.66 8.59
CA ASP A 261 10.18 -32.39 8.40
C ASP A 261 10.41 -31.34 7.29
N LEU A 262 9.63 -31.38 6.23
CA LEU A 262 9.65 -30.36 5.15
C LEU A 262 9.18 -29.00 5.64
N TYR A 263 8.09 -28.97 6.40
CA TYR A 263 7.56 -27.74 6.99
C TYR A 263 8.54 -27.12 7.97
N ASP A 264 9.14 -27.90 8.86
CA ASP A 264 10.15 -27.46 9.82
C ASP A 264 11.41 -26.92 9.13
N SER A 265 11.80 -27.54 8.01
CA SER A 265 12.92 -27.06 7.20
C SER A 265 12.62 -25.72 6.56
N ALA A 266 11.42 -25.55 6.00
CA ALA A 266 10.95 -24.28 5.42
C ALA A 266 10.78 -23.20 6.49
N LEU A 267 10.31 -23.58 7.68
CA LEU A 267 10.15 -22.70 8.84
C LEU A 267 11.51 -22.19 9.34
N ARG A 268 12.53 -23.05 9.43
CA ARG A 268 13.90 -22.64 9.78
C ARG A 268 14.49 -21.64 8.78
N LEU A 269 14.26 -21.84 7.48
CA LEU A 269 14.66 -20.86 6.45
C LEU A 269 13.94 -19.53 6.63
N ASN A 270 12.66 -19.57 6.97
CA ASN A 270 11.88 -18.36 7.24
C ASN A 270 12.40 -17.61 8.47
N TYR A 271 12.70 -18.31 9.56
CA TYR A 271 13.30 -17.70 10.75
C TYR A 271 14.65 -17.06 10.46
N ALA A 272 15.53 -17.74 9.73
CA ALA A 272 16.83 -17.20 9.34
C ALA A 272 16.69 -15.93 8.47
N PHE A 273 15.72 -15.91 7.55
CA PHE A 273 15.39 -14.73 6.75
C PHE A 273 14.84 -13.59 7.60
N LEU A 274 13.91 -13.88 8.52
CA LEU A 274 13.35 -12.89 9.45
C LEU A 274 14.42 -12.30 10.35
N GLU A 275 15.29 -13.13 10.92
CA GLU A 275 16.42 -12.69 11.75
C GLU A 275 17.35 -11.74 10.99
N LYS A 276 17.68 -12.06 9.74
CA LYS A 276 18.50 -11.21 8.88
C LYS A 276 17.82 -9.87 8.60
N ARG A 277 16.50 -9.88 8.40
CA ARG A 277 15.68 -8.69 8.23
C ARG A 277 15.67 -7.85 9.51
N GLU A 278 15.37 -8.46 10.66
CA GLU A 278 15.28 -7.75 11.94
C GLU A 278 16.62 -7.15 12.37
N ARG A 279 17.75 -7.82 12.10
CA ARG A 279 19.09 -7.24 12.32
C ARG A 279 19.32 -5.99 11.46
N ALA A 280 18.84 -5.98 10.21
CA ALA A 280 18.93 -4.79 9.37
C ALA A 280 18.08 -3.64 9.92
N TYR A 281 16.86 -3.92 10.41
CA TYR A 281 16.02 -2.92 11.08
C TYR A 281 16.62 -2.41 12.40
N LEU A 282 17.19 -3.30 13.20
CA LEU A 282 17.83 -2.94 14.46
C LEU A 282 18.95 -1.91 14.25
N THR A 283 19.82 -2.12 13.26
CA THR A 283 20.93 -1.19 12.97
C THR A 283 20.45 0.21 12.64
N ALA A 284 19.36 0.34 11.88
CA ALA A 284 18.82 1.66 11.58
C ALA A 284 18.11 2.30 12.77
N ASN A 285 17.36 1.51 13.53
CA ASN A 285 16.74 2.05 14.74
C ASN A 285 17.78 2.55 15.73
N LEU A 286 18.96 1.89 15.81
CA LEU A 286 20.09 2.38 16.63
C LEU A 286 20.68 3.68 16.10
N ILE A 287 20.79 3.83 14.76
CA ILE A 287 21.24 5.08 14.13
C ILE A 287 20.23 6.20 14.44
N ASP A 288 18.94 5.93 14.28
CA ASP A 288 17.87 6.91 14.56
C ASP A 288 17.86 7.33 16.03
N LEU A 289 18.07 6.38 16.96
CA LEU A 289 18.19 6.66 18.39
C LEU A 289 19.40 7.54 18.69
N ALA A 290 20.56 7.26 18.07
CA ALA A 290 21.75 8.11 18.21
C ALA A 290 21.53 9.52 17.67
N LEU A 291 20.91 9.66 16.49
CA LEU A 291 20.54 10.95 15.92
C LEU A 291 19.55 11.73 16.78
N LEU A 292 18.56 11.03 17.35
CA LEU A 292 17.60 11.61 18.30
C LEU A 292 18.33 12.17 19.54
N LEU A 293 19.26 11.39 20.09
CA LEU A 293 20.02 11.80 21.28
C LEU A 293 20.90 13.03 20.97
N VAL A 294 21.60 13.03 19.84
CA VAL A 294 22.42 14.19 19.42
C VAL A 294 21.55 15.43 19.22
N ARG A 295 20.44 15.30 18.51
CA ARG A 295 19.51 16.41 18.24
C ARG A 295 18.92 16.99 19.52
N ASN A 296 18.29 16.12 20.32
CA ASN A 296 17.63 16.57 21.56
C ASN A 296 18.65 17.06 22.59
N GLY A 297 19.82 16.41 22.68
CA GLY A 297 20.91 16.84 23.55
C GLY A 297 21.45 18.21 23.16
N ALA A 298 21.68 18.45 21.87
CA ALA A 298 22.14 19.76 21.39
C ALA A 298 21.07 20.86 21.62
N ALA A 299 19.80 20.57 21.33
CA ALA A 299 18.69 21.49 21.57
C ALA A 299 18.57 21.81 23.07
N TYR A 300 18.63 20.79 23.93
CA TYR A 300 18.56 20.94 25.37
C TYR A 300 19.73 21.76 25.92
N ALA A 301 20.97 21.44 25.52
CA ALA A 301 22.17 22.16 25.93
C ALA A 301 22.12 23.64 25.51
N TYR A 302 21.69 23.92 24.28
CA TYR A 302 21.52 25.27 23.78
C TYR A 302 20.45 26.06 24.53
N LEU A 303 19.29 25.47 24.78
CA LEU A 303 18.20 26.10 25.52
C LEU A 303 18.56 26.33 26.99
N LEU A 304 19.28 25.40 27.65
CA LEU A 304 19.82 25.59 28.99
C LEU A 304 20.80 26.76 29.03
N TRP A 305 21.74 26.81 28.07
CA TRP A 305 22.67 27.93 27.99
C TRP A 305 21.92 29.26 27.83
N LEU A 306 20.87 29.30 27.03
CA LEU A 306 20.04 30.49 26.83
C LEU A 306 19.28 30.88 28.12
N THR A 307 18.75 29.88 28.84
CA THR A 307 18.07 30.10 30.13
C THR A 307 19.00 30.70 31.17
N VAL A 308 20.23 30.17 31.27
CA VAL A 308 21.21 30.64 32.24
C VAL A 308 21.80 32.04 31.87
N THR A 309 22.06 32.29 30.57
CA THR A 309 22.74 33.50 30.12
C THR A 309 21.80 34.67 29.83
N ARG A 310 20.60 34.39 29.35
CA ARG A 310 19.61 35.40 28.94
C ARG A 310 18.33 35.42 29.77
N GLY A 311 18.23 34.56 30.81
CA GLY A 311 17.04 34.50 31.66
C GLY A 311 15.77 34.04 30.96
N LEU A 312 15.89 33.10 29.99
CA LEU A 312 14.74 32.57 29.26
C LEU A 312 13.76 31.92 30.27
N PRO A 313 12.46 32.29 30.29
CA PRO A 313 11.45 31.66 31.15
C PRO A 313 11.38 30.14 30.87
N VAL A 314 11.07 29.36 31.94
CA VAL A 314 10.97 27.88 31.81
C VAL A 314 9.79 27.49 30.91
N SER A 315 8.75 28.29 30.88
CA SER A 315 7.62 28.15 29.96
C SER A 315 8.04 28.20 28.48
N GLU A 316 8.89 29.19 28.13
CA GLU A 316 9.43 29.31 26.80
C GLU A 316 10.45 28.21 26.50
N PHE A 317 11.27 27.81 27.47
CA PHE A 317 12.16 26.67 27.37
C PHE A 317 11.40 25.42 26.94
N LEU A 318 10.29 25.07 27.59
CA LEU A 318 9.46 23.91 27.28
C LEU A 318 8.82 24.02 25.89
N LEU A 319 8.39 25.21 25.49
CA LEU A 319 7.82 25.48 24.19
C LEU A 319 8.84 25.15 23.06
N TYR A 320 10.03 25.72 23.16
CA TYR A 320 11.06 25.56 22.15
C TYR A 320 11.67 24.15 22.15
N PHE A 321 11.78 23.52 23.33
CA PHE A 321 12.22 22.13 23.41
C PHE A 321 11.21 21.17 22.78
N GLY A 322 9.92 21.36 23.06
CA GLY A 322 8.84 20.60 22.42
C GLY A 322 8.82 20.81 20.90
N ALA A 323 8.99 22.05 20.45
CA ALA A 323 9.07 22.37 19.03
C ALA A 323 10.29 21.72 18.36
N ALA A 324 11.49 21.81 18.95
CA ALA A 324 12.70 21.20 18.41
C ALA A 324 12.62 19.66 18.34
N SER A 325 12.05 19.05 19.40
CA SER A 325 11.84 17.58 19.43
C SER A 325 10.82 17.12 18.40
N GLY A 326 9.70 17.83 18.24
CA GLY A 326 8.61 17.49 17.31
C GLY A 326 8.92 17.80 15.84
N PHE A 327 9.75 18.82 15.55
CA PHE A 327 10.03 19.26 14.19
C PHE A 327 10.59 18.14 13.31
N ALA A 328 11.51 17.34 13.80
CA ALA A 328 12.09 16.24 13.04
C ALA A 328 11.04 15.16 12.72
N GLN A 329 10.07 14.93 13.59
CA GLN A 329 9.00 13.97 13.35
C GLN A 329 8.14 14.40 12.15
N TRP A 330 7.85 15.70 12.00
CA TRP A 330 7.13 16.23 10.84
C TRP A 330 7.92 16.04 9.55
N VAL A 331 9.23 16.29 9.57
CA VAL A 331 10.09 16.10 8.39
C VAL A 331 10.17 14.63 8.01
N THR A 332 10.43 13.74 8.97
CA THR A 332 10.48 12.29 8.73
C THR A 332 9.14 11.78 8.24
N GLY A 333 8.04 12.21 8.87
CA GLY A 333 6.69 11.84 8.45
C GLY A 333 6.38 12.26 7.02
N LEU A 334 6.76 13.46 6.58
CA LEU A 334 6.63 13.88 5.18
C LEU A 334 7.36 12.94 4.23
N MET A 335 8.61 12.62 4.53
CA MET A 335 9.44 11.76 3.66
C MET A 335 8.89 10.34 3.56
N GLU A 336 8.45 9.77 4.67
CA GLU A 336 7.83 8.44 4.73
C GLU A 336 6.53 8.39 3.95
N GLN A 337 5.65 9.38 4.15
CA GLN A 337 4.38 9.43 3.45
C GLN A 337 4.54 9.66 1.94
N PHE A 338 5.52 10.44 1.50
CA PHE A 338 5.85 10.56 0.08
C PHE A 338 6.36 9.23 -0.50
N ALA A 339 7.17 8.47 0.24
CA ALA A 339 7.63 7.16 -0.19
C ALA A 339 6.45 6.16 -0.32
N LEU A 340 5.53 6.17 0.65
CA LEU A 340 4.30 5.37 0.61
C LEU A 340 3.39 5.78 -0.54
N LEU A 341 3.17 7.07 -0.73
CA LEU A 341 2.36 7.60 -1.83
C LEU A 341 2.92 7.18 -3.19
N ARG A 342 4.25 7.21 -3.36
CA ARG A 342 4.90 6.74 -4.57
C ARG A 342 4.63 5.25 -4.83
N LYS A 343 4.69 4.40 -3.79
CA LYS A 343 4.36 2.98 -3.90
C LYS A 343 2.89 2.77 -4.28
N GLN A 344 1.98 3.45 -3.59
CA GLN A 344 0.55 3.38 -3.87
C GLN A 344 0.21 3.88 -5.28
N SER A 345 0.92 4.92 -5.76
CA SER A 345 0.79 5.42 -7.11
C SER A 345 1.15 4.37 -8.18
N LEU A 346 2.09 3.45 -7.91
CA LEU A 346 2.36 2.33 -8.83
C LEU A 346 1.18 1.37 -8.94
N ASP A 347 0.52 1.09 -7.82
CA ASP A 347 -0.66 0.23 -7.82
C ASP A 347 -1.83 0.92 -8.57
N ILE A 348 -2.02 2.22 -8.37
CA ILE A 348 -3.02 3.01 -9.13
C ILE A 348 -2.69 3.05 -10.63
N SER A 349 -1.40 3.17 -11.01
CA SER A 349 -0.98 3.04 -12.42
C SER A 349 -1.41 1.71 -13.01
N THR A 350 -1.22 0.61 -12.26
CA THR A 350 -1.64 -0.73 -12.71
C THR A 350 -3.15 -0.83 -12.89
N ILE A 351 -3.95 -0.23 -11.99
CA ILE A 351 -5.40 -0.16 -12.14
C ILE A 351 -5.78 0.59 -13.43
N ARG A 352 -5.17 1.74 -13.68
CA ARG A 352 -5.45 2.56 -14.86
C ARG A 352 -5.05 1.83 -16.15
N GLU A 353 -3.86 1.27 -16.17
CA GLU A 353 -3.35 0.48 -17.31
C GLU A 353 -4.29 -0.70 -17.62
N PHE A 354 -4.78 -1.39 -16.58
CA PHE A 354 -5.77 -2.45 -16.76
C PHE A 354 -7.09 -1.93 -17.34
N LEU A 355 -7.61 -0.82 -16.84
CA LEU A 355 -8.87 -0.23 -17.33
C LEU A 355 -8.74 0.29 -18.77
N GLU A 356 -7.55 0.71 -19.18
CA GLU A 356 -7.24 1.22 -20.53
C GLU A 356 -6.84 0.12 -21.52
N LEU A 357 -6.77 -1.15 -21.09
CA LEU A 357 -6.48 -2.24 -22.03
C LEU A 357 -7.48 -2.25 -23.17
N PRO A 358 -7.01 -2.31 -24.44
CA PRO A 358 -7.89 -2.30 -25.59
C PRO A 358 -8.75 -3.56 -25.64
N GLU A 359 -9.98 -3.39 -26.09
CA GLU A 359 -10.84 -4.52 -26.41
C GLU A 359 -10.59 -4.94 -27.87
N PRO A 360 -10.35 -6.24 -28.12
CA PRO A 360 -10.13 -6.74 -29.48
C PRO A 360 -11.40 -6.69 -30.33
N PHE A 361 -12.57 -6.61 -29.70
CA PHE A 361 -13.86 -6.56 -30.37
C PHE A 361 -14.70 -5.38 -29.85
N ARG A 362 -15.49 -4.77 -30.75
CA ARG A 362 -16.42 -3.69 -30.42
C ARG A 362 -17.81 -4.28 -30.19
N PHE A 363 -18.15 -4.54 -28.95
CA PHE A 363 -19.45 -5.14 -28.60
C PHE A 363 -20.64 -4.16 -28.75
N GLU A 364 -20.37 -2.87 -28.77
CA GLU A 364 -21.40 -1.82 -28.82
C GLU A 364 -21.92 -1.55 -30.24
N GLU A 365 -21.21 -2.02 -31.26
CA GLU A 365 -21.58 -1.86 -32.67
C GLU A 365 -22.37 -3.07 -33.23
N GLY A 366 -22.65 -4.07 -32.40
CA GLY A 366 -23.40 -5.26 -32.76
C GLY A 366 -24.92 -5.01 -32.82
N ILE A 367 -25.60 -5.73 -33.71
CA ILE A 367 -27.07 -5.77 -33.75
C ILE A 367 -27.54 -6.62 -32.55
N PRO A 368 -28.45 -6.12 -31.68
CA PRO A 368 -28.99 -6.91 -30.60
C PRO A 368 -29.70 -8.15 -31.12
N LEU A 369 -29.41 -9.32 -30.53
CA LEU A 369 -30.11 -10.54 -30.86
C LEU A 369 -31.53 -10.46 -30.27
N GLU A 370 -32.51 -10.16 -31.12
CA GLU A 370 -33.93 -10.17 -30.73
C GLU A 370 -34.46 -11.61 -30.76
N LYS A 371 -35.10 -12.00 -29.67
CA LYS A 371 -35.78 -13.30 -29.60
C LYS A 371 -37.02 -13.28 -30.49
N ARG A 372 -36.94 -13.91 -31.67
CA ARG A 372 -38.06 -14.06 -32.60
C ARG A 372 -38.62 -15.48 -32.46
N LEU A 373 -39.87 -15.58 -32.11
CA LEU A 373 -40.55 -16.89 -31.92
C LEU A 373 -40.87 -17.57 -33.23
N ASP A 374 -40.90 -16.80 -34.33
CA ASP A 374 -41.43 -17.23 -35.63
C ASP A 374 -40.36 -17.54 -36.66
N MET A 375 -39.05 -17.37 -36.34
CA MET A 375 -37.94 -17.67 -37.23
C MET A 375 -37.01 -18.71 -36.64
N PRO A 376 -36.67 -19.75 -37.39
CA PRO A 376 -35.60 -20.67 -36.99
C PRO A 376 -34.27 -19.93 -36.92
N TYR A 377 -33.54 -20.05 -35.80
CA TYR A 377 -32.18 -19.52 -35.68
C TYR A 377 -31.22 -20.43 -36.50
N GLU A 378 -30.37 -19.80 -37.26
CA GLU A 378 -29.33 -20.45 -38.03
C GLU A 378 -27.98 -19.83 -37.60
N LEU A 379 -27.00 -20.66 -37.31
CA LEU A 379 -25.62 -20.25 -37.07
C LEU A 379 -24.76 -20.60 -38.28
N GLN A 380 -24.33 -19.58 -38.99
CA GLN A 380 -23.47 -19.73 -40.19
C GLN A 380 -22.07 -19.23 -39.87
N LEU A 381 -21.08 -20.08 -40.13
CA LEU A 381 -19.65 -19.75 -40.12
C LEU A 381 -19.16 -19.75 -41.55
N GLU A 382 -18.58 -18.67 -42.00
CA GLU A 382 -18.04 -18.53 -43.38
C GLU A 382 -16.53 -18.24 -43.29
N ASP A 383 -15.72 -19.13 -43.78
CA ASP A 383 -14.26 -19.02 -43.88
C ASP A 383 -13.56 -18.60 -42.57
N VAL A 384 -14.01 -19.16 -41.46
CA VAL A 384 -13.54 -18.79 -40.12
C VAL A 384 -12.19 -19.43 -39.84
N SER A 385 -11.22 -18.59 -39.53
CA SER A 385 -9.89 -19.03 -39.07
C SER A 385 -9.66 -18.48 -37.63
N TYR A 386 -9.14 -19.32 -36.75
CA TYR A 386 -8.83 -18.95 -35.37
C TYR A 386 -7.47 -19.48 -34.93
N ARG A 387 -6.73 -18.64 -34.23
CA ARG A 387 -5.44 -18.95 -33.62
C ARG A 387 -5.39 -18.52 -32.17
N TYR A 388 -5.05 -19.42 -31.27
CA TYR A 388 -4.82 -19.06 -29.87
C TYR A 388 -3.63 -18.10 -29.74
N PRO A 389 -3.67 -17.16 -28.79
CA PRO A 389 -2.55 -16.27 -28.51
C PRO A 389 -1.28 -17.09 -28.20
N GLY A 390 -0.17 -16.80 -28.92
CA GLY A 390 1.10 -17.53 -28.80
C GLY A 390 1.24 -18.81 -29.60
N ALA A 391 0.21 -19.27 -30.30
CA ALA A 391 0.33 -20.41 -31.24
C ALA A 391 0.99 -19.99 -32.53
N GLU A 392 1.87 -20.86 -33.11
CA GLU A 392 2.53 -20.61 -34.38
C GLU A 392 1.60 -20.84 -35.59
N LYS A 393 0.60 -21.72 -35.44
CA LYS A 393 -0.33 -22.12 -36.50
C LYS A 393 -1.76 -21.86 -36.09
N ASN A 394 -2.63 -21.71 -37.11
CA ASN A 394 -4.07 -21.63 -36.84
C ASN A 394 -4.58 -22.96 -36.25
N ASN A 395 -5.36 -22.89 -35.21
CA ASN A 395 -6.03 -24.06 -34.60
C ASN A 395 -7.27 -24.44 -35.41
N ILE A 396 -7.91 -23.43 -36.00
CA ILE A 396 -8.99 -23.61 -36.99
C ILE A 396 -8.57 -22.79 -38.22
N ALA A 397 -8.68 -23.37 -39.42
CA ALA A 397 -8.32 -22.67 -40.64
C ALA A 397 -9.43 -22.92 -41.68
N HIS A 398 -9.92 -21.83 -42.24
CA HIS A 398 -10.87 -21.85 -43.38
C HIS A 398 -12.10 -22.74 -43.14
N MET A 399 -12.71 -22.68 -41.90
CA MET A 399 -13.85 -23.50 -41.58
C MET A 399 -15.14 -22.79 -42.00
N SER A 400 -15.95 -23.48 -42.82
CA SER A 400 -17.30 -23.04 -43.11
C SER A 400 -18.30 -24.09 -42.63
N LEU A 401 -19.32 -23.69 -41.93
CA LEU A 401 -20.30 -24.56 -41.26
C LEU A 401 -21.60 -23.81 -41.07
N THR A 402 -22.71 -24.50 -41.36
CA THR A 402 -24.06 -24.00 -41.03
C THR A 402 -24.72 -24.97 -40.07
N LEU A 403 -25.29 -24.43 -38.96
CA LEU A 403 -26.06 -25.17 -37.97
C LEU A 403 -27.50 -24.66 -37.97
N HIS A 404 -28.42 -25.55 -38.18
CA HIS A 404 -29.86 -25.27 -38.16
C HIS A 404 -30.49 -25.48 -36.77
N THR A 405 -31.64 -24.90 -36.54
CA THR A 405 -32.39 -25.07 -35.30
C THR A 405 -32.69 -26.55 -35.05
N GLY A 406 -32.32 -27.06 -33.86
CA GLY A 406 -32.55 -28.46 -33.47
C GLY A 406 -31.50 -29.43 -33.93
N GLU A 407 -30.52 -29.00 -34.69
CA GLU A 407 -29.40 -29.82 -35.14
C GLU A 407 -28.34 -30.00 -34.04
N ASN A 408 -27.83 -31.21 -33.91
CA ASN A 408 -26.73 -31.52 -32.99
C ASN A 408 -25.47 -31.87 -33.78
N LEU A 409 -24.40 -31.10 -33.52
CA LEU A 409 -23.09 -31.34 -34.13
C LEU A 409 -22.12 -31.89 -33.07
N ALA A 410 -21.47 -33.02 -33.39
CA ALA A 410 -20.38 -33.56 -32.59
C ALA A 410 -19.04 -33.21 -33.28
N ILE A 411 -18.15 -32.54 -32.58
CA ILE A 411 -16.81 -32.22 -33.03
C ILE A 411 -15.85 -33.24 -32.40
N VAL A 412 -15.14 -34.00 -33.23
CA VAL A 412 -14.19 -35.04 -32.81
C VAL A 412 -12.79 -34.66 -33.27
N GLY A 413 -11.80 -34.87 -32.44
CA GLY A 413 -10.39 -34.58 -32.76
C GLY A 413 -9.44 -35.41 -31.90
N LEU A 414 -8.15 -35.43 -32.29
CA LEU A 414 -7.11 -36.20 -31.62
C LEU A 414 -6.84 -35.70 -30.15
N ASN A 415 -7.17 -34.48 -29.84
CA ASN A 415 -6.92 -33.83 -28.55
C ASN A 415 -8.18 -33.09 -28.09
N GLY A 416 -9.27 -33.71 -27.97
CA GLY A 416 -10.54 -33.27 -27.36
C GLY A 416 -10.78 -31.79 -27.17
#